data_a07129413a8294b4db4a89925205650f
#
_entry.id   a07129413a8294b4db4a89925205650f
#
_cell.length_a   1.000
_cell.length_b   1.000
_cell.length_c   1.000
_cell.angle_alpha   90.00
_cell.angle_beta   90.00
_cell.angle_gamma   90.00
#
_symmetry.space_group_name_H-M   'P 1'
#
loop_
_entity.id
_entity.type
_entity.pdbx_description
1 polymer ?
#
loop_
_entity_poly.entity_id
_entity_poly.type
_entity_poly.pdbx_seq_one_letter_code
_entity_poly.pdbx_strand_id
1 'polypeptide(L)'
;PVIPFPQTIGRIAFPKDNLNKTHPHQDWIFVGGSTESLSCWTPLGDTPIEVGGLTILEGSHKAGFLEPRLARGPGHRTVDIDPELEWVQSDYENGDLLLFKMLTIHAASENLSQHRLRLSIDFRYTGESHVINDEWMVPHLSPNNPDMDWNFLESEWKDSPTAHYWERLPKMKLRKHNWWWDPQQVGRNANKLNKEEKM
;
A
#
# COMPACT_ATOMS: atom_id res chain seq x y z
N PRO A 1 -21.05 0.50 -4.16
CA PRO A 1 -20.38 1.31 -3.14
C PRO A 1 -18.88 1.09 -3.13
N VAL A 2 -18.12 2.10 -2.72
CA VAL A 2 -16.67 2.05 -2.49
C VAL A 2 -16.45 1.87 -0.99
N ILE A 3 -15.54 0.97 -0.64
CA ILE A 3 -15.19 0.67 0.74
C ILE A 3 -13.76 1.15 0.97
N PRO A 4 -13.52 2.17 1.81
CA PRO A 4 -12.19 2.51 2.31
C PRO A 4 -11.75 1.46 3.34
N PHE A 5 -10.45 1.12 3.34
CA PHE A 5 -9.91 0.26 4.39
C PHE A 5 -9.68 1.08 5.66
N PRO A 6 -10.01 0.57 6.85
CA PRO A 6 -9.80 1.31 8.09
C PRO A 6 -8.32 1.51 8.41
N GLN A 7 -7.46 0.57 8.00
CA GLN A 7 -6.04 0.68 8.20
C GLN A 7 -5.41 1.64 7.18
N THR A 8 -4.70 2.65 7.68
CA THR A 8 -3.91 3.60 6.89
C THR A 8 -2.44 3.54 7.33
N ILE A 9 -1.51 3.90 6.45
CA ILE A 9 -0.08 3.85 6.74
C ILE A 9 0.50 5.26 6.64
N GLY A 10 0.91 5.82 7.78
CA GLY A 10 1.72 7.04 7.82
C GLY A 10 3.19 6.72 7.53
N ARG A 11 3.83 7.55 6.72
CA ARG A 11 5.24 7.39 6.35
C ARG A 11 6.02 8.67 6.55
N ILE A 12 7.25 8.52 7.03
CA ILE A 12 8.24 9.59 7.18
C ILE A 12 9.47 9.23 6.35
N ALA A 13 9.92 10.14 5.48
CA ALA A 13 11.19 10.02 4.79
C ALA A 13 12.17 11.11 5.29
N PHE A 14 13.26 10.64 5.86
CA PHE A 14 14.33 11.53 6.36
C PHE A 14 15.27 11.93 5.22
N PRO A 15 15.90 13.13 5.33
CA PRO A 15 16.93 13.54 4.38
C PRO A 15 18.06 12.53 4.29
N LYS A 16 18.46 12.19 3.06
CA LYS A 16 19.63 11.31 2.77
C LYS A 16 19.55 9.90 3.38
N ASP A 17 18.37 9.46 3.81
CA ASP A 17 18.15 8.11 4.32
C ASP A 17 17.82 7.14 3.20
N ASN A 18 18.83 6.52 2.62
CA ASN A 18 18.70 5.53 1.56
C ASN A 18 18.36 4.12 2.06
N LEU A 19 18.52 3.87 3.36
CA LEU A 19 18.32 2.53 3.93
C LEU A 19 16.84 2.24 4.21
N ASN A 20 16.06 3.29 4.46
CA ASN A 20 14.65 3.19 4.83
C ASN A 20 13.69 3.59 3.72
N LYS A 21 14.15 3.71 2.47
CA LYS A 21 13.26 3.91 1.33
C LYS A 21 12.57 2.60 0.92
N THR A 22 11.31 2.69 0.52
CA THR A 22 10.57 1.56 -0.01
C THR A 22 11.04 1.25 -1.43
N HIS A 23 11.49 0.01 -1.64
CA HIS A 23 11.93 -0.48 -2.94
C HIS A 23 10.77 -0.65 -3.93
N PRO A 24 11.04 -0.80 -5.24
CA PRO A 24 10.04 -1.14 -6.23
C PRO A 24 9.22 -2.36 -5.82
N HIS A 25 7.90 -2.22 -5.76
CA HIS A 25 6.99 -3.29 -5.35
C HIS A 25 5.59 -3.07 -5.91
N GLN A 26 4.78 -4.10 -5.83
CA GLN A 26 3.34 -4.05 -6.03
C GLN A 26 2.66 -4.10 -4.66
N ASP A 27 1.72 -3.20 -4.39
CA ASP A 27 1.03 -3.16 -3.09
C ASP A 27 0.29 -4.46 -2.77
N TRP A 28 -0.18 -5.17 -3.81
CA TRP A 28 -0.88 -6.44 -3.63
C TRP A 28 -0.07 -7.49 -2.85
N ILE A 29 1.26 -7.43 -2.90
CA ILE A 29 2.18 -8.28 -2.14
C ILE A 29 1.92 -8.19 -0.63
N PHE A 30 1.55 -7.01 -0.15
CA PHE A 30 1.33 -6.72 1.27
C PHE A 30 -0.15 -6.70 1.64
N VAL A 31 -0.97 -6.24 0.71
CA VAL A 31 -2.39 -5.99 0.96
C VAL A 31 -3.24 -7.23 0.72
N GLY A 32 -2.95 -7.98 -0.34
CA GLY A 32 -3.77 -9.11 -0.75
C GLY A 32 -5.18 -8.68 -1.17
N GLY A 33 -6.11 -9.60 -1.08
CA GLY A 33 -7.50 -9.36 -1.49
C GLY A 33 -7.64 -9.22 -3.00
N SER A 34 -8.46 -8.27 -3.46
CA SER A 34 -8.70 -8.04 -4.88
C SER A 34 -7.61 -7.21 -5.54
N THR A 35 -7.15 -7.61 -6.72
CA THR A 35 -6.24 -6.83 -7.58
C THR A 35 -6.87 -5.54 -8.12
N GLU A 36 -8.21 -5.48 -8.14
CA GLU A 36 -8.99 -4.31 -8.54
C GLU A 36 -9.10 -3.24 -7.45
N SER A 37 -8.57 -3.50 -6.25
CA SER A 37 -8.46 -2.47 -5.22
C SER A 37 -7.48 -1.37 -5.67
N LEU A 38 -7.64 -0.19 -5.10
CA LEU A 38 -6.81 0.97 -5.41
C LEU A 38 -5.99 1.37 -4.19
N SER A 39 -4.74 1.68 -4.43
CA SER A 39 -3.90 2.44 -3.50
C SER A 39 -4.00 3.92 -3.80
N CYS A 40 -4.03 4.70 -2.75
CA CYS A 40 -4.04 6.15 -2.80
C CYS A 40 -2.92 6.67 -1.89
N TRP A 41 -1.99 7.40 -2.47
CA TRP A 41 -0.92 8.06 -1.73
C TRP A 41 -1.15 9.58 -1.75
N THR A 42 -0.94 10.24 -0.62
CA THR A 42 -1.04 11.69 -0.49
C THR A 42 0.10 12.24 0.37
N PRO A 43 0.80 13.30 -0.05
CA PRO A 43 1.73 14.00 0.79
C PRO A 43 1.01 14.84 1.85
N LEU A 44 1.62 15.02 3.01
CA LEU A 44 1.18 15.93 4.06
C LEU A 44 2.00 17.23 4.06
N GLY A 45 2.15 17.81 2.88
CA GLY A 45 2.91 19.02 2.59
C GLY A 45 3.55 18.94 1.21
N ASP A 46 3.96 20.09 0.68
CA ASP A 46 4.60 20.18 -0.63
C ASP A 46 5.84 19.30 -0.69
N THR A 47 5.86 18.43 -1.67
CA THR A 47 6.88 17.40 -1.88
C THR A 47 7.45 17.54 -3.29
N PRO A 48 8.34 18.52 -3.53
CA PRO A 48 9.05 18.60 -4.80
C PRO A 48 9.95 17.37 -5.00
N ILE A 49 10.35 17.10 -6.23
CA ILE A 49 11.14 15.93 -6.63
C ILE A 49 12.35 15.71 -5.72
N GLU A 50 13.04 16.77 -5.31
CA GLU A 50 14.21 16.68 -4.42
C GLU A 50 13.89 16.15 -3.02
N VAL A 51 12.65 16.30 -2.54
CA VAL A 51 12.20 15.80 -1.22
C VAL A 51 11.78 14.33 -1.29
N GLY A 52 11.63 13.80 -2.48
CA GLY A 52 11.40 12.37 -2.70
C GLY A 52 9.96 11.93 -2.50
N GLY A 53 9.13 12.15 -3.49
CA GLY A 53 7.76 11.65 -3.55
C GLY A 53 7.65 10.16 -3.89
N LEU A 54 6.46 9.73 -4.27
CA LEU A 54 6.23 8.40 -4.83
C LEU A 54 6.49 8.43 -6.34
N THR A 55 7.14 7.39 -6.87
CA THR A 55 7.32 7.17 -8.31
C THR A 55 6.54 5.96 -8.77
N ILE A 56 6.03 6.02 -9.99
CA ILE A 56 5.25 4.97 -10.63
C ILE A 56 6.02 4.46 -11.85
N LEU A 57 6.10 3.15 -12.01
CA LEU A 57 6.53 2.52 -13.24
C LEU A 57 5.31 2.43 -14.17
N GLU A 58 5.27 3.28 -15.20
CA GLU A 58 4.07 3.45 -16.02
C GLU A 58 3.71 2.15 -16.77
N GLY A 59 2.44 1.80 -16.78
CA GLY A 59 1.93 0.61 -17.45
C GLY A 59 2.27 -0.73 -16.79
N SER A 60 3.07 -0.76 -15.73
CA SER A 60 3.57 -1.99 -15.09
C SER A 60 2.48 -2.93 -14.56
N HIS A 61 1.30 -2.41 -14.22
CA HIS A 61 0.16 -3.22 -13.79
C HIS A 61 -0.33 -4.22 -14.87
N LYS A 62 -0.01 -3.97 -16.15
CA LYS A 62 -0.39 -4.85 -17.27
C LYS A 62 0.39 -6.16 -17.28
N ALA A 63 1.52 -6.23 -16.59
CA ALA A 63 2.30 -7.45 -16.45
C ALA A 63 1.65 -8.48 -15.50
N GLY A 64 0.57 -8.10 -14.80
CA GLY A 64 -0.03 -8.93 -13.77
C GLY A 64 0.82 -8.96 -12.49
N PHE A 65 0.60 -9.96 -11.66
CA PHE A 65 1.35 -10.16 -10.43
C PHE A 65 2.76 -10.67 -10.72
N LEU A 66 3.75 -10.02 -10.12
CA LEU A 66 5.16 -10.41 -10.18
C LEU A 66 5.59 -11.02 -8.85
N GLU A 67 6.37 -12.09 -8.93
CA GLU A 67 6.91 -12.76 -7.75
C GLU A 67 7.90 -11.85 -7.01
N PRO A 68 7.68 -11.56 -5.71
CA PRO A 68 8.56 -10.69 -4.96
C PRO A 68 9.87 -11.38 -4.58
N ARG A 69 10.95 -10.61 -4.51
CA ARG A 69 12.25 -11.03 -3.97
C ARG A 69 12.52 -10.32 -2.65
N LEU A 70 13.41 -10.89 -1.83
CA LEU A 70 13.88 -10.25 -0.61
C LEU A 70 14.69 -8.99 -0.95
N ALA A 71 14.43 -7.92 -0.21
CA ALA A 71 15.17 -6.66 -0.28
C ALA A 71 15.41 -6.12 1.14
N ARG A 72 16.36 -5.21 1.28
CA ARG A 72 16.55 -4.45 2.53
C ARG A 72 15.57 -3.27 2.55
N GLY A 73 15.26 -2.77 3.77
CA GLY A 73 14.38 -1.62 3.95
C GLY A 73 12.92 -2.00 4.21
N PRO A 74 12.01 -1.02 4.26
CA PRO A 74 10.60 -1.23 4.58
C PRO A 74 9.95 -2.27 3.67
N GLY A 75 9.15 -3.15 4.28
CA GLY A 75 8.46 -4.24 3.60
C GLY A 75 9.34 -5.42 3.20
N HIS A 76 10.66 -5.30 3.21
CA HIS A 76 11.63 -6.35 2.88
C HIS A 76 11.39 -7.09 1.56
N ARG A 77 10.73 -6.45 0.59
CA ARG A 77 10.37 -7.02 -0.71
C ARG A 77 10.65 -6.03 -1.85
N THR A 78 10.99 -6.61 -2.99
CA THR A 78 11.10 -5.92 -4.29
C THR A 78 10.64 -6.85 -5.40
N VAL A 79 10.38 -6.31 -6.59
CA VAL A 79 10.08 -7.07 -7.80
C VAL A 79 11.08 -6.75 -8.91
N ASP A 80 11.19 -7.63 -9.90
CA ASP A 80 11.96 -7.35 -11.11
C ASP A 80 11.24 -6.28 -11.94
N ILE A 81 12.00 -5.36 -12.49
CA ILE A 81 11.50 -4.24 -13.27
C ILE A 81 11.77 -4.54 -14.75
N ASP A 82 10.75 -4.37 -15.59
CA ASP A 82 10.91 -4.34 -17.02
C ASP A 82 11.69 -3.07 -17.42
N PRO A 83 12.88 -3.19 -18.00
CA PRO A 83 13.72 -2.04 -18.38
C PRO A 83 13.14 -1.20 -19.51
N GLU A 84 12.15 -1.70 -20.25
CA GLU A 84 11.45 -0.97 -21.31
C GLU A 84 10.39 0.00 -20.79
N LEU A 85 10.01 -0.09 -19.49
CA LEU A 85 9.02 0.78 -18.88
C LEU A 85 9.68 2.01 -18.24
N GLU A 86 8.98 3.13 -18.28
CA GLU A 86 9.48 4.40 -17.78
C GLU A 86 8.97 4.70 -16.36
N TRP A 87 9.86 5.22 -15.52
CA TRP A 87 9.50 5.78 -14.22
C TRP A 87 8.96 7.18 -14.37
N VAL A 88 7.78 7.41 -13.81
CA VAL A 88 7.12 8.74 -13.78
C VAL A 88 7.15 9.27 -12.37
N GLN A 89 7.54 10.53 -12.23
CA GLN A 89 7.57 11.29 -11.00
C GLN A 89 7.16 12.72 -11.26
N SER A 90 6.57 13.39 -10.27
CA SER A 90 6.19 14.79 -10.32
C SER A 90 6.57 15.50 -9.03
N ASP A 91 6.59 16.79 -9.04
CA ASP A 91 6.38 17.60 -7.84
C ASP A 91 4.94 17.38 -7.37
N TYR A 92 4.77 17.24 -6.06
CA TYR A 92 3.47 17.12 -5.44
C TYR A 92 3.22 18.30 -4.52
N GLU A 93 2.02 18.87 -4.60
CA GLU A 93 1.54 19.89 -3.67
C GLU A 93 0.74 19.26 -2.52
N ASN A 94 0.62 19.98 -1.42
CA ASN A 94 -0.22 19.54 -0.30
C ASN A 94 -1.68 19.40 -0.74
N GLY A 95 -2.24 18.21 -0.61
CA GLY A 95 -3.59 17.87 -1.06
C GLY A 95 -3.67 17.10 -2.37
N ASP A 96 -2.55 16.89 -3.05
CA ASP A 96 -2.50 16.00 -4.21
C ASP A 96 -2.78 14.55 -3.80
N LEU A 97 -3.38 13.81 -4.72
CA LEU A 97 -3.68 12.39 -4.60
C LEU A 97 -3.12 11.63 -5.79
N LEU A 98 -2.31 10.63 -5.51
CA LEU A 98 -1.85 9.66 -6.50
C LEU A 98 -2.62 8.36 -6.32
N LEU A 99 -3.50 8.04 -7.29
CA LEU A 99 -4.30 6.81 -7.30
C LEU A 99 -3.73 5.81 -8.31
N PHE A 100 -3.53 4.56 -7.87
CA PHE A 100 -3.00 3.52 -8.74
C PHE A 100 -3.54 2.13 -8.35
N LYS A 101 -3.49 1.20 -9.31
CA LYS A 101 -3.92 -0.20 -9.09
C LYS A 101 -2.93 -0.94 -8.20
N MET A 102 -3.41 -1.95 -7.47
CA MET A 102 -2.61 -2.79 -6.57
C MET A 102 -1.42 -3.48 -7.25
N LEU A 103 -1.50 -3.74 -8.54
CA LEU A 103 -0.43 -4.36 -9.34
C LEU A 103 0.49 -3.34 -10.01
N THR A 104 0.30 -2.05 -9.79
CA THR A 104 1.22 -1.03 -10.30
C THR A 104 2.53 -1.05 -9.50
N ILE A 105 3.65 -1.22 -10.19
CA ILE A 105 4.96 -1.11 -9.55
C ILE A 105 5.22 0.35 -9.22
N HIS A 106 5.57 0.59 -7.98
CA HIS A 106 5.90 1.92 -7.48
C HIS A 106 7.02 1.84 -6.45
N ALA A 107 7.66 2.97 -6.18
CA ALA A 107 8.74 3.07 -5.21
C ALA A 107 8.76 4.47 -4.57
N ALA A 108 9.38 4.58 -3.41
CA ALA A 108 9.72 5.88 -2.85
C ALA A 108 11.00 6.42 -3.50
N SER A 109 10.98 7.68 -3.94
CA SER A 109 12.20 8.39 -4.32
C SER A 109 13.02 8.75 -3.10
N GLU A 110 14.30 8.96 -3.33
CA GLU A 110 15.22 9.41 -2.29
C GLU A 110 14.93 10.86 -1.91
N ASN A 111 14.98 11.15 -0.61
CA ASN A 111 14.95 12.52 -0.12
C ASN A 111 16.37 13.13 -0.18
N LEU A 112 16.62 13.89 -1.23
CA LEU A 112 17.92 14.54 -1.47
C LEU A 112 18.05 15.89 -0.75
N SER A 113 16.98 16.38 -0.11
CA SER A 113 16.99 17.65 0.61
C SER A 113 17.98 17.62 1.79
N GLN A 114 18.37 18.79 2.28
CA GLN A 114 19.32 18.90 3.39
C GLN A 114 18.65 18.71 4.76
N HIS A 115 17.39 19.13 4.90
CA HIS A 115 16.74 19.27 6.21
C HIS A 115 15.21 19.16 6.18
N ARG A 116 14.60 18.78 5.05
CA ARG A 116 13.14 18.63 4.94
C ARG A 116 12.73 17.17 5.17
N LEU A 117 11.78 16.94 6.05
CA LEU A 117 11.09 15.66 6.16
C LEU A 117 9.98 15.57 5.11
N ARG A 118 9.78 14.41 4.51
CA ARG A 118 8.57 14.12 3.76
C ARG A 118 7.62 13.28 4.61
N LEU A 119 6.43 13.79 4.82
CA LEU A 119 5.32 13.09 5.45
C LEU A 119 4.30 12.70 4.39
N SER A 120 3.76 11.51 4.46
CA SER A 120 2.68 11.06 3.57
C SER A 120 1.81 10.00 4.23
N ILE A 121 0.63 9.78 3.68
CA ILE A 121 -0.31 8.75 4.12
C ILE A 121 -0.72 7.90 2.91
N ASP A 122 -0.79 6.58 3.12
CA ASP A 122 -1.34 5.62 2.17
C ASP A 122 -2.73 5.19 2.64
N PHE A 123 -3.70 5.28 1.75
CA PHE A 123 -5.06 4.75 1.91
C PHE A 123 -5.31 3.63 0.90
N ARG A 124 -6.31 2.79 1.16
CA ARG A 124 -6.76 1.78 0.20
C ARG A 124 -8.27 1.80 0.07
N TYR A 125 -8.73 1.51 -1.13
CA TYR A 125 -10.14 1.47 -1.48
C TYR A 125 -10.44 0.24 -2.31
N THR A 126 -11.65 -0.30 -2.16
CA THR A 126 -12.13 -1.40 -3.01
C THR A 126 -13.62 -1.26 -3.30
N GLY A 127 -14.11 -2.01 -4.28
CA GLY A 127 -15.54 -2.15 -4.52
C GLY A 127 -16.19 -3.13 -3.54
N GLU A 128 -17.45 -2.91 -3.18
CA GLU A 128 -18.23 -3.77 -2.27
C GLU A 128 -18.24 -5.26 -2.69
N SER A 129 -18.22 -5.53 -4.00
CA SER A 129 -18.22 -6.89 -4.53
C SER A 129 -16.89 -7.62 -4.37
N HIS A 130 -15.82 -6.91 -4.06
CA HIS A 130 -14.45 -7.43 -4.02
C HIS A 130 -14.10 -8.03 -2.66
N VAL A 131 -13.12 -8.91 -2.67
CA VAL A 131 -12.59 -9.52 -1.45
C VAL A 131 -11.56 -8.61 -0.80
N ILE A 132 -11.64 -8.44 0.51
CA ILE A 132 -10.68 -7.72 1.35
C ILE A 132 -9.92 -8.75 2.20
N ASN A 133 -8.61 -8.59 2.31
CA ASN A 133 -7.82 -9.31 3.30
C ASN A 133 -8.21 -8.84 4.71
N ASP A 134 -8.60 -9.76 5.58
CA ASP A 134 -9.12 -9.45 6.91
C ASP A 134 -8.08 -8.75 7.83
N GLU A 135 -6.78 -8.94 7.58
CA GLU A 135 -5.71 -8.24 8.30
C GLU A 135 -5.72 -6.73 8.08
N TRP A 136 -6.36 -6.24 7.02
CA TRP A 136 -6.51 -4.80 6.75
C TRP A 136 -7.74 -4.18 7.44
N MET A 137 -8.51 -5.00 8.14
CA MET A 137 -9.64 -4.54 8.96
C MET A 137 -9.27 -4.31 10.43
N VAL A 138 -8.03 -4.66 10.82
CA VAL A 138 -7.50 -4.44 12.18
C VAL A 138 -6.37 -3.41 12.15
N PRO A 139 -5.99 -2.78 13.28
CA PRO A 139 -4.88 -1.83 13.31
C PRO A 139 -3.58 -2.44 12.81
N HIS A 140 -2.77 -1.63 12.17
CA HIS A 140 -1.42 -2.02 11.75
C HIS A 140 -0.60 -2.46 12.96
N LEU A 141 0.10 -3.43 13.08
CA LEU A 141 0.81 -4.01 14.25
C LEU A 141 -0.06 -4.78 15.25
N SER A 142 -1.40 -4.79 15.09
CA SER A 142 -2.29 -5.58 15.95
C SER A 142 -1.92 -7.08 16.01
N PRO A 143 -1.48 -7.74 14.92
CA PRO A 143 -1.03 -9.13 14.98
C PRO A 143 0.14 -9.38 15.95
N ASN A 144 0.98 -8.36 16.19
CA ASN A 144 2.13 -8.44 17.10
C ASN A 144 1.87 -7.81 18.47
N ASN A 145 0.74 -7.11 18.61
CA ASN A 145 0.33 -6.46 19.84
C ASN A 145 -1.20 -6.54 19.97
N PRO A 146 -1.73 -7.66 20.51
CA PRO A 146 -3.17 -7.93 20.55
C PRO A 146 -3.97 -6.92 21.38
N ASP A 147 -3.34 -6.18 22.29
CA ASP A 147 -3.99 -5.13 23.08
C ASP A 147 -4.22 -3.85 22.27
N MET A 148 -3.63 -3.74 21.07
CA MET A 148 -3.78 -2.59 20.18
C MET A 148 -4.91 -2.84 19.18
N ASP A 149 -6.14 -2.88 19.67
CA ASP A 149 -7.35 -2.96 18.85
C ASP A 149 -7.92 -1.56 18.50
N TRP A 150 -9.00 -1.52 17.73
CA TRP A 150 -9.66 -0.26 17.38
C TRP A 150 -10.27 0.42 18.61
N ASN A 151 -10.80 -0.32 19.59
CA ASN A 151 -11.34 0.27 20.80
C ASN A 151 -10.26 1.01 21.59
N PHE A 152 -9.06 0.42 21.67
CA PHE A 152 -7.92 1.09 22.30
C PHE A 152 -7.52 2.37 21.53
N LEU A 153 -7.34 2.28 20.20
CA LEU A 153 -6.90 3.42 19.38
C LEU A 153 -7.94 4.54 19.31
N GLU A 154 -9.22 4.19 19.30
CA GLU A 154 -10.32 5.16 19.20
C GLU A 154 -10.89 5.59 20.55
N SER A 155 -10.31 5.13 21.67
CA SER A 155 -10.79 5.44 23.01
C SER A 155 -10.89 6.96 23.29
N GLU A 156 -10.03 7.74 22.64
CA GLU A 156 -10.01 9.21 22.75
C GLU A 156 -10.81 9.92 21.63
N TRP A 157 -11.36 9.17 20.65
CA TRP A 157 -12.12 9.75 19.52
C TRP A 157 -13.59 9.94 19.87
N LYS A 158 -13.86 10.65 20.95
CA LYS A 158 -15.22 10.92 21.43
C LYS A 158 -16.03 11.62 20.33
N ASP A 159 -17.20 11.07 20.04
CA ASP A 159 -18.18 11.63 19.10
C ASP A 159 -17.67 11.78 17.65
N SER A 160 -16.61 11.07 17.24
CA SER A 160 -16.15 11.09 15.87
C SER A 160 -17.14 10.36 14.95
N PRO A 161 -17.67 11.03 13.90
CA PRO A 161 -18.58 10.38 12.94
C PRO A 161 -17.90 9.30 12.11
N THR A 162 -16.57 9.25 12.11
CA THR A 162 -15.75 8.28 11.38
C THR A 162 -15.26 7.12 12.24
N ALA A 163 -15.47 7.16 13.57
CA ALA A 163 -15.16 6.04 14.44
C ALA A 163 -15.95 4.80 13.98
N HIS A 164 -15.27 3.67 13.86
CA HIS A 164 -15.85 2.38 13.46
C HIS A 164 -16.76 2.46 12.22
N TYR A 165 -16.46 3.36 11.24
CA TYR A 165 -17.32 3.57 10.08
C TYR A 165 -17.54 2.28 9.27
N TRP A 166 -16.57 1.36 9.26
CA TRP A 166 -16.62 0.09 8.53
C TRP A 166 -17.69 -0.88 9.08
N GLU A 167 -18.08 -0.76 10.34
CA GLU A 167 -19.17 -1.55 10.93
C GLU A 167 -20.54 -1.18 10.34
N ARG A 168 -20.65 0.03 9.78
CA ARG A 168 -21.88 0.56 9.14
C ARG A 168 -21.92 0.31 7.64
N LEU A 169 -20.86 -0.24 7.06
CA LEU A 169 -20.79 -0.56 5.64
C LEU A 169 -21.53 -1.87 5.34
N PRO A 170 -21.90 -2.12 4.06
CA PRO A 170 -22.42 -3.40 3.64
C PRO A 170 -21.50 -4.55 4.04
N LYS A 171 -22.06 -5.74 4.17
CA LYS A 171 -21.30 -6.93 4.57
C LYS A 171 -20.16 -7.20 3.60
N MET A 172 -18.94 -6.96 4.06
CA MET A 172 -17.72 -7.13 3.29
C MET A 172 -17.37 -8.62 3.13
N LYS A 173 -16.77 -8.96 1.98
CA LYS A 173 -16.22 -10.28 1.72
C LYS A 173 -14.79 -10.34 2.27
N LEU A 174 -14.63 -10.85 3.47
CA LEU A 174 -13.32 -10.99 4.12
C LEU A 174 -12.69 -12.35 3.80
N ARG A 175 -11.38 -12.37 3.62
CA ARG A 175 -10.59 -13.57 3.39
C ARG A 175 -9.23 -13.44 4.05
N LYS A 176 -8.80 -14.49 4.76
CA LYS A 176 -7.43 -14.56 5.27
C LYS A 176 -6.44 -14.68 4.12
N HIS A 177 -5.34 -13.94 4.23
CA HIS A 177 -4.30 -13.91 3.22
C HIS A 177 -2.93 -14.14 3.87
N ASN A 178 -2.54 -15.40 3.98
CA ASN A 178 -1.35 -15.81 4.75
C ASN A 178 -0.14 -16.13 3.86
N TRP A 179 -0.26 -16.05 2.54
CA TRP A 179 0.74 -16.58 1.62
C TRP A 179 2.02 -15.73 1.49
N TRP A 180 1.96 -14.47 1.78
CA TRP A 180 3.13 -13.58 1.68
C TRP A 180 4.18 -13.79 2.79
N TRP A 181 3.80 -14.49 3.86
CA TRP A 181 4.72 -14.94 4.91
C TRP A 181 5.43 -16.26 4.56
N ASP A 182 4.88 -17.04 3.64
CA ASP A 182 5.42 -18.34 3.27
C ASP A 182 6.06 -18.30 1.87
N PRO A 183 7.42 -18.22 1.78
CA PRO A 183 8.12 -18.17 0.51
C PRO A 183 7.83 -19.34 -0.43
N GLN A 184 7.41 -20.51 0.13
CA GLN A 184 7.09 -21.69 -0.68
C GLN A 184 5.73 -21.58 -1.38
N GLN A 185 4.84 -20.70 -0.92
CA GLN A 185 3.51 -20.53 -1.49
C GLN A 185 3.43 -19.39 -2.52
N VAL A 186 4.36 -18.45 -2.49
CA VAL A 186 4.34 -17.27 -3.36
C VAL A 186 4.26 -17.66 -4.84
N GLY A 187 5.16 -18.51 -5.33
CA GLY A 187 5.17 -18.91 -6.74
C GLY A 187 3.92 -19.68 -7.20
N ARG A 188 3.27 -20.43 -6.30
CA ARG A 188 2.02 -21.16 -6.63
C ARG A 188 0.85 -20.19 -6.80
N ASN A 189 0.80 -19.14 -5.99
CA ASN A 189 -0.29 -18.17 -6.00
C ASN A 189 -0.17 -17.18 -7.17
N ALA A 190 1.03 -16.80 -7.58
CA ALA A 190 1.26 -15.98 -8.75
C ALA A 190 0.64 -16.61 -10.01
N ASN A 191 0.89 -17.92 -10.22
CA ASN A 191 0.33 -18.64 -11.35
C ASN A 191 -1.20 -18.76 -11.32
N LYS A 192 -1.79 -18.82 -10.14
CA LYS A 192 -3.25 -18.88 -9.96
C LYS A 192 -3.91 -17.54 -10.27
N LEU A 193 -3.38 -16.45 -9.73
CA LEU A 193 -3.87 -15.09 -9.98
C LEU A 193 -3.86 -14.74 -11.47
N ASN A 194 -2.72 -14.95 -12.13
CA ASN A 194 -2.57 -14.66 -13.56
C ASN A 194 -3.48 -15.51 -14.47
N LYS A 195 -4.07 -16.60 -13.92
CA LYS A 195 -5.10 -17.39 -14.63
C LYS A 195 -6.50 -16.89 -14.37
N GLU A 196 -6.81 -16.46 -13.15
CA GLU A 196 -8.15 -15.96 -12.78
C GLU A 196 -8.47 -14.62 -13.46
N GLU A 197 -7.47 -13.78 -13.75
CA GLU A 197 -7.63 -12.52 -14.48
C GLU A 197 -7.83 -12.70 -16.01
N LYS A 198 -7.58 -13.90 -16.55
CA LYS A 198 -7.75 -14.21 -17.98
C LYS A 198 -9.07 -14.90 -18.31
N MET A 199 -9.93 -15.14 -17.33
CA MET A 199 -11.28 -15.67 -17.49
C MET A 199 -12.33 -14.58 -17.26
#